data_3657462170c220a3420720bbe5a38f74
#
_entry.id   3657462170c220a3420720bbe5a38f74
#
_cell.length_a   1.000
_cell.length_b   1.000
_cell.length_c   1.000
_cell.angle_alpha   90.00
_cell.angle_beta   90.00
_cell.angle_gamma   90.00
#
_symmetry.space_group_name_H-M   'P 1'
#
loop_
_entity.id
_entity.type
_entity.pdbx_description
1 polymer ?
#
loop_
_entity_poly.entity_id
_entity_poly.type
_entity_poly.pdbx_seq_one_letter_code
_entity_poly.pdbx_strand_id
1 'polypeptide(L)'
;MKQVSKILAFSPVKSGAAKFTIQKYYLPNGDSTQRKGVVPEIVLPSINEVLPIGESDLPRAMAWDKIPSSDFKGGSLDERIVARLRSASEQRQKSLEEFAYLRRNVDWFKARQEQKLVSVNLEERKQQKQADDAFRKEMKAERERIAKSDYSFKPFYVGPPPTPRIKAPKKDADKSGDEDEL
;
A
#
# COMPACT_ATOMS: atom_id res chain seq x y z
N MET A 1 -20.91 3.43 -11.64
CA MET A 1 -21.72 2.46 -10.85
C MET A 1 -23.18 2.55 -11.28
N LYS A 2 -23.74 1.49 -11.86
CA LYS A 2 -25.19 1.43 -12.09
C LYS A 2 -25.83 0.88 -10.80
N GLN A 3 -26.75 1.65 -10.21
CA GLN A 3 -27.47 1.20 -9.02
C GLN A 3 -28.48 0.12 -9.44
N VAL A 4 -28.41 -1.03 -8.79
CA VAL A 4 -29.33 -2.15 -9.02
C VAL A 4 -30.78 -1.76 -8.71
N SER A 5 -30.98 -0.77 -7.81
CA SER A 5 -32.30 -0.23 -7.49
C SER A 5 -33.05 0.39 -8.68
N LYS A 6 -32.35 0.78 -9.76
CA LYS A 6 -33.01 1.26 -11.01
C LYS A 6 -33.53 0.13 -11.90
N ILE A 7 -33.11 -1.10 -11.64
CA ILE A 7 -33.54 -2.29 -12.41
C ILE A 7 -34.80 -2.89 -11.78
N LEU A 8 -34.99 -2.72 -10.47
CA LEU A 8 -36.14 -3.20 -9.70
C LEU A 8 -37.01 -2.02 -9.27
N ALA A 9 -37.78 -1.49 -10.21
CA ALA A 9 -38.61 -0.29 -10.01
C ALA A 9 -39.74 -0.44 -8.95
N PHE A 10 -39.88 -1.63 -8.32
CA PHE A 10 -40.96 -1.94 -7.37
C PHE A 10 -40.52 -2.20 -5.94
N SER A 11 -39.22 -2.06 -5.60
CA SER A 11 -38.78 -2.30 -4.22
C SER A 11 -38.55 -0.98 -3.49
N PRO A 12 -39.28 -0.68 -2.43
CA PRO A 12 -39.03 0.49 -1.56
C PRO A 12 -37.78 0.30 -0.69
N VAL A 13 -37.19 -0.89 -0.67
CA VAL A 13 -35.97 -1.20 0.09
C VAL A 13 -34.74 -0.74 -0.71
N LYS A 14 -33.86 0.01 -0.09
CA LYS A 14 -32.55 0.35 -0.67
C LYS A 14 -31.78 -0.95 -0.93
N SER A 15 -31.85 -1.46 -2.15
CA SER A 15 -31.02 -2.55 -2.61
C SER A 15 -29.57 -2.08 -2.65
N GLY A 16 -28.62 -2.92 -2.23
CA GLY A 16 -27.19 -2.60 -2.23
C GLY A 16 -26.65 -2.20 -3.61
N ALA A 17 -25.35 -1.93 -3.69
CA ALA A 17 -24.66 -1.67 -4.95
C ALA A 17 -23.78 -2.87 -5.33
N ALA A 18 -23.80 -3.25 -6.61
CA ALA A 18 -22.87 -4.22 -7.16
C ALA A 18 -21.85 -3.52 -8.07
N LYS A 19 -20.59 -3.88 -7.93
CA LYS A 19 -19.50 -3.46 -8.81
C LYS A 19 -18.97 -4.69 -9.53
N PHE A 20 -18.94 -4.63 -10.86
CA PHE A 20 -18.38 -5.69 -11.69
C PHE A 20 -17.54 -5.11 -12.82
N THR A 21 -16.49 -5.85 -13.19
CA THR A 21 -15.59 -5.48 -14.28
C THR A 21 -16.23 -5.82 -15.61
N ILE A 22 -16.29 -4.84 -16.51
CA ILE A 22 -16.87 -4.99 -17.86
C ILE A 22 -15.82 -4.91 -18.97
N GLN A 23 -14.62 -4.42 -18.66
CA GLN A 23 -13.52 -4.26 -19.61
C GLN A 23 -12.18 -4.48 -18.90
N LYS A 24 -11.20 -4.99 -19.65
CA LYS A 24 -9.81 -5.12 -19.19
C LYS A 24 -8.95 -4.01 -19.76
N TYR A 25 -7.92 -3.65 -19.04
CA TYR A 25 -6.84 -2.78 -19.50
C TYR A 25 -5.70 -3.61 -20.07
N TYR A 26 -5.17 -3.19 -21.22
CA TYR A 26 -4.01 -3.79 -21.84
C TYR A 26 -2.92 -2.72 -22.02
N LEU A 27 -1.69 -3.09 -21.75
CA LEU A 27 -0.52 -2.26 -22.00
C LEU A 27 -0.21 -2.25 -23.52
N PRO A 28 0.58 -1.30 -24.02
CA PRO A 28 0.97 -1.24 -25.44
C PRO A 28 1.65 -2.52 -25.94
N ASN A 29 2.36 -3.26 -25.07
CA ASN A 29 2.96 -4.55 -25.39
C ASN A 29 1.95 -5.72 -25.45
N GLY A 30 0.66 -5.43 -25.23
CA GLY A 30 -0.42 -6.40 -25.23
C GLY A 30 -0.68 -7.11 -23.92
N ASP A 31 0.11 -6.89 -22.87
CA ASP A 31 -0.09 -7.53 -21.58
C ASP A 31 -1.28 -6.92 -20.83
N SER A 32 -2.13 -7.79 -20.28
CA SER A 32 -3.22 -7.39 -19.38
C SER A 32 -2.65 -6.91 -18.05
N THR A 33 -3.28 -5.91 -17.44
CA THR A 33 -2.93 -5.46 -16.08
C THR A 33 -3.56 -6.32 -14.98
N GLN A 34 -4.36 -7.34 -15.35
CA GLN A 34 -5.07 -8.17 -14.38
C GLN A 34 -4.11 -8.96 -13.50
N ARG A 35 -4.32 -8.97 -12.19
CA ARG A 35 -3.53 -9.64 -11.15
C ARG A 35 -2.09 -9.15 -11.01
N LYS A 36 -1.41 -8.84 -12.12
CA LYS A 36 0.01 -8.45 -12.12
C LYS A 36 0.21 -6.94 -12.01
N GLY A 37 -0.78 -6.14 -12.43
CA GLY A 37 -0.60 -4.71 -12.58
C GLY A 37 0.47 -4.37 -13.62
N VAL A 38 1.14 -3.26 -13.43
CA VAL A 38 2.32 -2.85 -14.21
C VAL A 38 3.56 -3.21 -13.40
N VAL A 39 4.38 -4.12 -13.91
CA VAL A 39 5.60 -4.58 -13.24
C VAL A 39 6.78 -3.70 -13.69
N PRO A 40 7.44 -2.97 -12.77
CA PRO A 40 8.62 -2.19 -13.11
C PRO A 40 9.86 -3.07 -13.27
N GLU A 41 10.83 -2.62 -14.04
CA GLU A 41 12.12 -3.30 -14.24
C GLU A 41 12.99 -3.28 -12.96
N ILE A 42 12.78 -2.31 -12.09
CA ILE A 42 13.50 -2.15 -10.83
C ILE A 42 12.46 -2.07 -9.70
N VAL A 43 12.40 -3.12 -8.90
CA VAL A 43 11.51 -3.19 -7.75
C VAL A 43 12.19 -2.62 -6.52
N LEU A 44 11.49 -1.78 -5.78
CA LEU A 44 11.91 -1.29 -4.48
C LEU A 44 11.12 -2.01 -3.37
N PRO A 45 11.74 -2.29 -2.21
CA PRO A 45 11.03 -2.93 -1.10
C PRO A 45 9.82 -2.10 -0.68
N SER A 46 8.68 -2.76 -0.51
CA SER A 46 7.45 -2.11 -0.10
C SER A 46 6.64 -3.02 0.83
N ILE A 47 6.00 -2.41 1.81
CA ILE A 47 5.06 -3.12 2.69
C ILE A 47 3.87 -3.72 1.91
N ASN A 48 3.53 -3.12 0.77
CA ASN A 48 2.43 -3.59 -0.08
C ASN A 48 2.70 -4.99 -0.67
N GLU A 49 3.96 -5.44 -0.73
CA GLU A 49 4.32 -6.78 -1.21
C GLU A 49 3.81 -7.89 -0.28
N VAL A 50 3.64 -7.57 1.00
CA VAL A 50 3.21 -8.55 2.01
C VAL A 50 1.75 -8.38 2.43
N LEU A 51 1.11 -7.29 2.06
CA LEU A 51 -0.29 -7.05 2.37
C LEU A 51 -1.20 -7.70 1.31
N PRO A 52 -2.28 -8.39 1.72
CA PRO A 52 -3.25 -8.98 0.79
C PRO A 52 -4.20 -7.93 0.21
N ILE A 53 -3.65 -6.92 -0.45
CA ILE A 53 -4.38 -5.77 -1.02
C ILE A 53 -4.38 -5.76 -2.54
N GLY A 54 -3.69 -6.74 -3.16
CA GLY A 54 -3.63 -6.88 -4.60
C GLY A 54 -4.92 -7.40 -5.21
N GLU A 55 -5.15 -7.11 -6.49
CA GLU A 55 -6.25 -7.71 -7.23
C GLU A 55 -6.15 -9.24 -7.26
N SER A 56 -4.92 -9.78 -7.24
CA SER A 56 -4.66 -11.23 -7.16
C SER A 56 -5.26 -11.90 -5.93
N ASP A 57 -5.43 -11.15 -4.83
CA ASP A 57 -5.95 -11.65 -3.55
C ASP A 57 -7.47 -11.65 -3.50
N LEU A 58 -8.12 -11.00 -4.48
CA LEU A 58 -9.58 -10.96 -4.55
C LEU A 58 -10.16 -12.31 -4.99
N PRO A 59 -11.21 -12.80 -4.31
CA PRO A 59 -11.92 -13.98 -4.78
C PRO A 59 -12.46 -13.73 -6.18
N ARG A 60 -12.22 -14.65 -7.11
CA ARG A 60 -12.63 -14.59 -8.51
C ARG A 60 -11.98 -13.45 -9.32
N ALA A 61 -10.76 -13.04 -8.96
CA ALA A 61 -9.99 -12.12 -9.80
C ALA A 61 -9.85 -12.65 -11.22
N MET A 62 -10.04 -11.79 -12.21
CA MET A 62 -9.95 -12.17 -13.62
C MET A 62 -8.54 -12.64 -13.97
N ALA A 63 -8.45 -13.69 -14.77
CA ALA A 63 -7.16 -14.22 -15.20
C ALA A 63 -6.39 -13.20 -16.05
N TRP A 64 -5.07 -13.21 -15.87
CA TRP A 64 -4.17 -12.48 -16.75
C TRP A 64 -4.20 -13.10 -18.15
N ASP A 65 -4.17 -12.27 -19.16
CA ASP A 65 -4.12 -12.67 -20.58
C ASP A 65 -3.30 -11.65 -21.38
N LYS A 66 -3.08 -11.95 -22.64
CA LYS A 66 -2.29 -11.12 -23.55
C LYS A 66 -3.01 -11.03 -24.91
N ILE A 67 -2.97 -9.84 -25.49
CA ILE A 67 -3.41 -9.56 -26.87
C ILE A 67 -2.21 -9.18 -27.72
N PRO A 68 -2.32 -9.11 -29.05
CA PRO A 68 -1.26 -8.56 -29.89
C PRO A 68 -0.86 -7.15 -29.46
N SER A 69 0.44 -6.85 -29.49
CA SER A 69 0.94 -5.50 -29.19
C SER A 69 0.39 -4.49 -30.18
N SER A 70 0.14 -3.28 -29.72
CA SER A 70 -0.22 -2.15 -30.56
C SER A 70 1.05 -1.52 -31.18
N ASP A 71 0.90 -0.92 -32.36
CA ASP A 71 1.94 -0.06 -32.92
C ASP A 71 2.02 1.22 -32.08
N PHE A 72 3.09 1.36 -31.31
CA PHE A 72 3.37 2.59 -30.59
C PHE A 72 4.80 3.06 -30.84
N LYS A 73 4.95 4.39 -30.91
CA LYS A 73 6.26 5.01 -31.03
C LYS A 73 6.90 5.05 -29.64
N GLY A 74 7.77 4.13 -29.36
CA GLY A 74 8.52 4.05 -28.13
C GLY A 74 9.37 2.78 -28.15
N GLY A 75 10.61 2.88 -27.75
CA GLY A 75 11.51 1.74 -27.58
C GLY A 75 11.55 1.30 -26.13
N SER A 76 11.75 0.01 -25.89
CA SER A 76 12.20 -0.47 -24.59
C SER A 76 13.54 0.17 -24.25
N LEU A 77 13.79 0.40 -22.97
CA LEU A 77 15.13 0.77 -22.50
C LEU A 77 16.12 -0.34 -22.89
N ASP A 78 17.34 0.07 -23.27
CA ASP A 78 18.42 -0.88 -23.51
C ASP A 78 18.64 -1.72 -22.24
N GLU A 79 18.67 -3.05 -22.41
CA GLU A 79 18.87 -3.99 -21.29
C GLU A 79 20.17 -3.71 -20.52
N ARG A 80 21.22 -3.22 -21.17
CA ARG A 80 22.46 -2.81 -20.52
C ARG A 80 22.25 -1.63 -19.57
N ILE A 81 21.43 -0.67 -19.99
CA ILE A 81 21.06 0.47 -19.14
C ILE A 81 20.24 0.00 -17.95
N VAL A 82 19.24 -0.86 -18.19
CA VAL A 82 18.41 -1.43 -17.14
C VAL A 82 19.25 -2.24 -16.14
N ALA A 83 20.14 -3.10 -16.61
CA ALA A 83 21.03 -3.88 -15.76
C ALA A 83 21.94 -2.99 -14.89
N ARG A 84 22.50 -1.93 -15.47
CA ARG A 84 23.33 -0.95 -14.74
C ARG A 84 22.52 -0.20 -13.68
N LEU A 85 21.32 0.24 -14.02
CA LEU A 85 20.44 0.91 -13.08
C LEU A 85 19.98 -0.02 -11.95
N ARG A 86 19.70 -1.28 -12.27
CA ARG A 86 19.35 -2.32 -11.29
C ARG A 86 20.47 -2.53 -10.30
N SER A 87 21.70 -2.75 -10.77
CA SER A 87 22.88 -2.92 -9.91
C SER A 87 23.10 -1.71 -9.00
N ALA A 88 23.02 -0.49 -9.55
CA ALA A 88 23.13 0.73 -8.77
C ALA A 88 22.00 0.88 -7.73
N SER A 89 20.78 0.46 -8.08
CA SER A 89 19.63 0.45 -7.15
C SER A 89 19.85 -0.55 -6.01
N GLU A 90 20.31 -1.76 -6.32
CA GLU A 90 20.62 -2.79 -5.33
C GLU A 90 21.71 -2.34 -4.35
N GLN A 91 22.74 -1.65 -4.84
CA GLN A 91 23.77 -1.09 -3.98
C GLN A 91 23.20 -0.04 -3.02
N ARG A 92 22.36 0.89 -3.53
CA ARG A 92 21.68 1.88 -2.66
C ARG A 92 20.76 1.22 -1.66
N GLN A 93 20.00 0.21 -2.07
CA GLN A 93 19.13 -0.54 -1.16
C GLN A 93 19.89 -1.25 -0.03
N LYS A 94 21.15 -1.63 -0.26
CA LYS A 94 22.01 -2.25 0.76
C LYS A 94 22.65 -1.22 1.69
N SER A 95 23.03 -0.06 1.16
CA SER A 95 23.86 0.93 1.88
C SER A 95 23.05 2.01 2.60
N LEU A 96 21.86 2.35 2.12
CA LEU A 96 21.07 3.43 2.70
C LEU A 96 20.22 2.94 3.89
N GLU A 97 20.23 3.72 4.97
CA GLU A 97 19.50 3.40 6.20
C GLU A 97 17.97 3.44 6.01
N GLU A 98 17.46 4.23 5.08
CA GLU A 98 16.05 4.30 4.73
C GLU A 98 15.53 2.94 4.23
N PHE A 99 16.33 2.23 3.44
CA PHE A 99 15.99 0.90 3.00
C PHE A 99 16.13 -0.15 4.11
N ALA A 100 17.07 0.03 5.03
CA ALA A 100 17.15 -0.82 6.22
C ALA A 100 15.90 -0.65 7.10
N TYR A 101 15.47 0.59 7.31
CA TYR A 101 14.21 0.91 7.98
C TYR A 101 12.99 0.25 7.29
N LEU A 102 12.89 0.37 5.96
CA LEU A 102 11.79 -0.25 5.20
C LEU A 102 11.79 -1.77 5.34
N ARG A 103 12.94 -2.43 5.22
CA ARG A 103 13.04 -3.89 5.38
C ARG A 103 12.58 -4.34 6.76
N ARG A 104 13.03 -3.67 7.84
CA ARG A 104 12.59 -3.99 9.21
C ARG A 104 11.06 -3.90 9.36
N ASN A 105 10.43 -2.89 8.75
CA ASN A 105 8.98 -2.78 8.73
C ASN A 105 8.31 -3.93 7.98
N VAL A 106 8.81 -4.24 6.77
CA VAL A 106 8.29 -5.34 5.94
C VAL A 106 8.41 -6.67 6.68
N ASP A 107 9.57 -6.96 7.26
CA ASP A 107 9.83 -8.20 8.01
C ASP A 107 8.91 -8.34 9.22
N TRP A 108 8.69 -7.24 9.95
CA TRP A 108 7.77 -7.24 11.08
C TRP A 108 6.33 -7.52 10.64
N PHE A 109 5.85 -6.86 9.58
CA PHE A 109 4.52 -7.11 9.04
C PHE A 109 4.36 -8.54 8.55
N LYS A 110 5.36 -9.06 7.85
CA LYS A 110 5.38 -10.44 7.37
C LYS A 110 5.26 -11.43 8.53
N ALA A 111 6.09 -11.28 9.57
CA ALA A 111 6.02 -12.11 10.76
C ALA A 111 4.64 -12.05 11.43
N ARG A 112 4.00 -10.89 11.45
CA ARG A 112 2.63 -10.72 11.98
C ARG A 112 1.58 -11.41 11.12
N GLN A 113 1.70 -11.33 9.82
CA GLN A 113 0.75 -11.97 8.90
C GLN A 113 0.88 -13.49 8.92
N GLU A 114 2.08 -14.01 9.12
CA GLU A 114 2.35 -15.44 9.25
C GLU A 114 1.84 -16.02 10.58
N GLN A 115 1.64 -15.18 11.60
CA GLN A 115 1.11 -15.58 12.90
C GLN A 115 -0.39 -15.89 12.80
N LYS A 116 -0.72 -17.15 12.51
CA LYS A 116 -2.12 -17.60 12.37
C LYS A 116 -2.81 -17.91 13.72
N LEU A 117 -2.03 -18.10 14.76
CA LEU A 117 -2.52 -18.44 16.09
C LEU A 117 -2.20 -17.34 17.08
N VAL A 118 -3.17 -17.00 17.90
CA VAL A 118 -3.03 -16.02 18.97
C VAL A 118 -3.26 -16.73 20.30
N SER A 119 -2.35 -16.55 21.25
CA SER A 119 -2.52 -17.12 22.59
C SER A 119 -3.74 -16.52 23.28
N VAL A 120 -4.49 -17.37 23.99
CA VAL A 120 -5.58 -16.95 24.89
C VAL A 120 -5.07 -16.61 26.29
N ASN A 121 -3.78 -16.88 26.58
CA ASN A 121 -3.16 -16.53 27.84
C ASN A 121 -2.98 -15.02 27.95
N LEU A 122 -3.52 -14.42 29.00
CA LEU A 122 -3.51 -12.97 29.21
C LEU A 122 -2.08 -12.40 29.31
N GLU A 123 -1.19 -13.10 30.02
CA GLU A 123 0.17 -12.61 30.23
C GLU A 123 0.99 -12.63 28.92
N GLU A 124 0.85 -13.69 28.14
CA GLU A 124 1.47 -13.77 26.81
C GLU A 124 0.94 -12.68 25.88
N ARG A 125 -0.34 -12.40 25.92
CA ARG A 125 -0.94 -11.29 25.13
C ARG A 125 -0.45 -9.93 25.56
N LYS A 126 -0.29 -9.69 26.87
CA LYS A 126 0.29 -8.45 27.39
C LYS A 126 1.75 -8.28 26.93
N GLN A 127 2.55 -9.34 27.04
CA GLN A 127 3.94 -9.32 26.56
C GLN A 127 4.01 -9.03 25.07
N GLN A 128 3.16 -9.68 24.29
CA GLN A 128 3.08 -9.47 22.86
C GLN A 128 2.71 -8.02 22.52
N LYS A 129 1.69 -7.46 23.19
CA LYS A 129 1.30 -6.06 23.02
C LYS A 129 2.44 -5.11 23.38
N GLN A 130 3.12 -5.35 24.50
CA GLN A 130 4.27 -4.54 24.91
C GLN A 130 5.39 -4.58 23.88
N ALA A 131 5.71 -5.74 23.32
CA ALA A 131 6.70 -5.88 22.26
C ALA A 131 6.31 -5.11 21.00
N ASP A 132 5.03 -5.16 20.61
CA ASP A 132 4.52 -4.42 19.46
C ASP A 132 4.55 -2.92 19.67
N ASP A 133 4.17 -2.46 20.84
CA ASP A 133 4.18 -1.03 21.18
C ASP A 133 5.62 -0.51 21.26
N ALA A 134 6.56 -1.31 21.78
CA ALA A 134 7.98 -0.98 21.81
C ALA A 134 8.53 -0.86 20.38
N PHE A 135 8.25 -1.83 19.52
CA PHE A 135 8.67 -1.79 18.12
C PHE A 135 8.10 -0.57 17.40
N ARG A 136 6.80 -0.29 17.54
CA ARG A 136 6.17 0.89 16.91
C ARG A 136 6.81 2.20 17.40
N LYS A 137 7.13 2.30 18.68
CA LYS A 137 7.79 3.46 19.26
C LYS A 137 9.19 3.64 18.69
N GLU A 138 9.96 2.56 18.62
CA GLU A 138 11.30 2.56 18.03
C GLU A 138 11.26 3.00 16.57
N MET A 139 10.40 2.36 15.76
CA MET A 139 10.25 2.69 14.34
C MET A 139 9.80 4.12 14.11
N LYS A 140 8.94 4.66 14.98
CA LYS A 140 8.54 6.07 14.92
C LYS A 140 9.72 7.00 15.19
N ALA A 141 10.50 6.71 16.20
CA ALA A 141 11.70 7.51 16.56
C ALA A 141 12.74 7.47 15.43
N GLU A 142 12.98 6.29 14.84
CA GLU A 142 13.90 6.11 13.72
C GLU A 142 13.42 6.88 12.48
N ARG A 143 12.13 6.81 12.16
CA ARG A 143 11.53 7.60 11.08
C ARG A 143 11.71 9.11 11.29
N GLU A 144 11.50 9.58 12.51
CA GLU A 144 11.67 10.99 12.84
C GLU A 144 13.16 11.42 12.75
N ARG A 145 14.09 10.52 13.09
CA ARG A 145 15.53 10.73 12.94
C ARG A 145 15.93 10.84 11.48
N ILE A 146 15.52 9.87 10.66
CA ILE A 146 15.80 9.84 9.22
C ILE A 146 15.19 11.06 8.53
N ALA A 147 13.96 11.44 8.89
CA ALA A 147 13.27 12.60 8.31
C ALA A 147 13.96 13.95 8.63
N LYS A 148 14.81 14.00 9.65
CA LYS A 148 15.60 15.19 9.99
C LYS A 148 16.94 15.26 9.26
N SER A 149 17.32 14.20 8.55
CA SER A 149 18.52 14.22 7.73
C SER A 149 18.30 15.11 6.49
N ASP A 150 19.36 15.55 5.88
CA ASP A 150 19.59 16.66 4.95
C ASP A 150 18.66 16.86 3.72
N TYR A 151 17.47 16.29 3.71
CA TYR A 151 16.54 16.49 2.60
C TYR A 151 15.63 17.69 2.86
N SER A 152 15.83 18.77 2.10
CA SER A 152 14.85 19.86 2.05
C SER A 152 13.88 19.62 0.88
N PHE A 153 12.60 19.46 1.17
CA PHE A 153 11.57 19.39 0.16
C PHE A 153 11.00 20.77 -0.11
N LYS A 154 11.17 21.26 -1.35
CA LYS A 154 10.46 22.45 -1.81
C LYS A 154 9.21 22.00 -2.56
N PRO A 155 8.00 22.25 -2.02
CA PRO A 155 6.79 21.92 -2.73
C PRO A 155 6.69 22.77 -3.99
N PHE A 156 6.47 22.13 -5.14
CA PHE A 156 6.20 22.79 -6.39
C PHE A 156 4.74 22.55 -6.75
N TYR A 157 3.99 23.64 -6.91
CA TYR A 157 2.59 23.55 -7.26
C TYR A 157 2.40 23.92 -8.72
N VAL A 158 1.72 23.06 -9.49
CA VAL A 158 1.24 23.38 -10.82
C VAL A 158 -0.16 23.98 -10.67
N GLY A 159 -0.23 25.31 -10.61
CA GLY A 159 -1.46 26.06 -10.34
C GLY A 159 -1.38 26.88 -9.04
N PRO A 160 -2.48 27.51 -8.61
CA PRO A 160 -2.49 28.27 -7.37
C PRO A 160 -2.21 27.35 -6.18
N PRO A 161 -1.40 27.80 -5.20
CA PRO A 161 -1.12 26.97 -4.02
C PRO A 161 -2.41 26.59 -3.30
N PRO A 162 -2.51 25.37 -2.75
CA PRO A 162 -3.69 24.96 -2.02
C PRO A 162 -3.90 25.90 -0.82
N THR A 163 -5.12 26.37 -0.65
CA THR A 163 -5.49 27.19 0.50
C THR A 163 -5.14 26.46 1.79
N PRO A 164 -4.45 27.07 2.76
CA PRO A 164 -4.12 26.41 4.01
C PRO A 164 -5.41 25.87 4.65
N ARG A 165 -5.48 24.55 4.85
CA ARG A 165 -6.58 23.98 5.63
C ARG A 165 -6.44 24.51 7.05
N ILE A 166 -7.36 25.37 7.48
CA ILE A 166 -7.49 25.74 8.87
C ILE A 166 -7.72 24.44 9.63
N LYS A 167 -6.71 24.02 10.40
CA LYS A 167 -6.86 22.86 11.29
C LYS A 167 -8.01 23.22 12.22
N ALA A 168 -9.13 22.50 12.11
CA ALA A 168 -10.17 22.60 13.11
C ALA A 168 -9.52 22.44 14.50
N PRO A 169 -9.90 23.25 15.49
CA PRO A 169 -9.38 23.10 16.83
C PRO A 169 -9.59 21.65 17.24
N LYS A 170 -8.53 21.00 17.73
CA LYS A 170 -8.65 19.68 18.34
C LYS A 170 -9.70 19.83 19.43
N LYS A 171 -10.87 19.24 19.24
CA LYS A 171 -11.76 18.97 20.36
C LYS A 171 -10.92 18.15 21.34
N ASP A 172 -10.71 18.70 22.51
CA ASP A 172 -10.10 17.94 23.62
C ASP A 172 -10.90 16.65 23.71
N ALA A 173 -10.20 15.53 23.46
CA ALA A 173 -10.80 14.23 23.61
C ALA A 173 -11.18 14.12 25.07
N ASP A 174 -12.46 14.13 25.30
CA ASP A 174 -13.13 13.88 26.56
C ASP A 174 -12.51 12.62 27.18
N LYS A 175 -11.84 12.82 28.31
CA LYS A 175 -11.36 11.75 29.18
C LYS A 175 -12.58 11.23 29.95
N SER A 176 -13.50 10.59 29.27
CA SER A 176 -14.59 9.90 29.90
C SER A 176 -14.63 8.44 29.46
N GLY A 177 -14.25 7.58 30.40
CA GLY A 177 -14.85 6.27 30.53
C GLY A 177 -14.28 5.15 29.68
N ASP A 178 -13.21 4.53 30.19
CA ASP A 178 -13.04 3.08 30.09
C ASP A 178 -12.89 2.50 31.51
N GLU A 179 -13.91 2.70 32.29
CA GLU A 179 -14.29 1.79 33.38
C GLU A 179 -15.59 1.13 32.93
N ASP A 180 -15.61 -0.19 33.01
CA ASP A 180 -16.67 -1.13 32.66
C ASP A 180 -16.61 -1.69 31.22
N GLU A 181 -15.93 -2.85 31.12
CA GLU A 181 -16.60 -4.11 30.75
C GLU A 181 -15.63 -5.29 30.92
N LEU A 182 -16.08 -6.20 31.71
CA LEU A 182 -15.55 -7.53 32.05
C LEU A 182 -15.37 -8.45 30.84
#